data_6801cf6dbfc71ca4ed71cfb64b3c4eab
#
_entry.id   6801cf6dbfc71ca4ed71cfb64b3c4eab
#
_cell.length_a   1.000
_cell.length_b   1.000
_cell.length_c   1.000
_cell.angle_alpha   90.00
_cell.angle_beta   90.00
_cell.angle_gamma   90.00
#
_symmetry.space_group_name_H-M   'P 1'
#
loop_
_entity.id
_entity.type
_entity.pdbx_description
1 polymer ?
#
loop_
_entity_poly.entity_id
_entity_poly.type
_entity_poly.pdbx_seq_one_letter_code
_entity_poly.pdbx_strand_id
1 'polypeptide(L)'
;MLNAVASYSARMTTEAEADRRGLPSGRHGLSREEAAEDQKRRLLQAMVECVAEKGYSATTVSDVIEAADVSRTTFYELFEDKEDCFLQAYDAVFDVVLAYVAHAYTSHDGPWPERV
;
A
#
# COMPACT_ATOMS: atom_id res chain seq x y z
N MET A 1 -10.85 -9.62 -1.21
CA MET A 1 -10.43 -8.26 -1.31
C MET A 1 -9.09 -7.99 -0.69
N LEU A 2 -8.91 -8.36 0.55
CA LEU A 2 -7.60 -8.23 1.16
C LEU A 2 -6.55 -9.02 0.40
N ASN A 3 -6.95 -10.16 -0.14
CA ASN A 3 -5.99 -10.95 -0.90
C ASN A 3 -5.52 -10.24 -2.14
N ALA A 4 -6.40 -9.47 -2.77
CA ALA A 4 -6.02 -8.75 -3.97
C ALA A 4 -5.01 -7.66 -3.63
N VAL A 5 -5.21 -6.99 -2.51
CA VAL A 5 -4.27 -5.97 -2.08
C VAL A 5 -2.92 -6.60 -1.74
N ALA A 6 -2.96 -7.70 -1.02
CA ALA A 6 -1.73 -8.38 -0.63
C ALA A 6 -0.99 -8.89 -1.85
N SER A 7 -1.72 -9.42 -2.83
CA SER A 7 -1.08 -9.92 -4.03
C SER A 7 -0.43 -8.80 -4.81
N TYR A 8 -1.12 -7.68 -4.88
CA TYR A 8 -0.58 -6.54 -5.59
C TYR A 8 0.71 -6.05 -4.93
N SER A 9 0.70 -5.94 -3.61
CA SER A 9 1.89 -5.51 -2.88
C SER A 9 3.02 -6.52 -3.03
N ALA A 10 2.70 -7.78 -2.95
CA ALA A 10 3.73 -8.81 -3.04
C ALA A 10 4.36 -8.81 -4.41
N ARG A 11 3.57 -8.61 -5.45
CA ARG A 11 4.10 -8.58 -6.78
C ARG A 11 5.03 -7.39 -6.96
N MET A 12 4.65 -6.24 -6.46
CA MET A 12 5.51 -5.08 -6.57
C MET A 12 6.80 -5.27 -5.79
N THR A 13 6.72 -5.86 -4.64
CA THR A 13 7.91 -6.13 -3.84
C THR A 13 8.83 -7.09 -4.55
N THR A 14 8.27 -8.12 -5.16
CA THR A 14 9.07 -9.10 -5.86
C THR A 14 9.80 -8.47 -7.03
N GLU A 15 9.12 -7.61 -7.76
CA GLU A 15 9.75 -6.94 -8.87
C GLU A 15 10.89 -6.06 -8.41
N ALA A 16 10.68 -5.35 -7.31
CA ALA A 16 11.73 -4.50 -6.79
C ALA A 16 12.93 -5.31 -6.35
N GLU A 17 12.68 -6.45 -5.73
CA GLU A 17 13.77 -7.30 -5.30
C GLU A 17 14.52 -7.89 -6.47
N ALA A 18 13.81 -8.30 -7.49
CA ALA A 18 14.46 -8.84 -8.66
C ALA A 18 15.32 -7.80 -9.34
N ASP A 19 14.80 -6.59 -9.38
CA ASP A 19 15.54 -5.49 -9.95
C ASP A 19 16.83 -5.24 -9.18
N ARG A 20 16.73 -5.23 -7.89
CA ARG A 20 17.93 -5.00 -7.07
C ARG A 20 18.96 -6.08 -7.26
N ARG A 21 18.50 -7.33 -7.36
CA ARG A 21 19.44 -8.41 -7.54
C ARG A 21 20.09 -8.38 -8.91
N GLY A 22 19.41 -7.83 -9.89
CA GLY A 22 19.96 -7.73 -11.21
C GLY A 22 21.07 -6.72 -11.33
N LEU A 23 21.21 -5.85 -10.34
CA LEU A 23 22.22 -4.82 -10.39
C LEU A 23 23.37 -5.20 -9.47
N PRO A 24 24.56 -5.39 -10.00
CA PRO A 24 25.68 -5.80 -9.17
C PRO A 24 25.97 -4.84 -8.04
N SER A 25 25.85 -3.58 -8.29
CA SER A 25 26.05 -2.65 -7.21
C SER A 25 24.71 -2.11 -6.87
N GLY A 26 23.87 -2.98 -6.46
CA GLY A 26 22.51 -2.64 -6.21
C GLY A 26 22.29 -1.43 -5.36
N ARG A 27 23.19 -1.17 -4.48
CA ARG A 27 23.00 -0.02 -3.65
C ARG A 27 22.98 1.23 -4.47
N HIS A 28 23.64 1.23 -5.59
CA HIS A 28 23.59 2.40 -6.40
C HIS A 28 22.34 2.45 -7.20
N GLY A 29 21.76 1.33 -7.48
CA GLY A 29 20.57 1.30 -8.27
C GLY A 29 19.38 1.83 -7.56
N LEU A 30 19.44 1.91 -6.24
CA LEU A 30 18.31 2.40 -5.50
C LEU A 30 18.48 3.87 -5.28
N SER A 31 17.84 4.68 -6.10
CA SER A 31 17.92 6.12 -5.95
C SER A 31 17.18 6.54 -4.69
N ARG A 32 17.36 7.79 -4.32
CA ARG A 32 16.62 8.31 -3.20
C ARG A 32 15.16 8.26 -3.44
N GLU A 33 14.74 8.51 -4.67
CA GLU A 33 13.33 8.49 -5.00
C GLU A 33 12.77 7.10 -4.87
N GLU A 34 13.51 6.10 -5.31
CA GLU A 34 13.04 4.73 -5.21
C GLU A 34 12.95 4.30 -3.76
N ALA A 35 13.92 4.69 -2.96
CA ALA A 35 13.89 4.37 -1.55
C ALA A 35 12.72 5.04 -0.86
N ALA A 36 12.46 6.29 -1.21
CA ALA A 36 11.36 7.02 -0.61
C ALA A 36 10.02 6.39 -1.00
N GLU A 37 9.90 5.95 -2.23
CA GLU A 37 8.66 5.30 -2.66
C GLU A 37 8.45 3.98 -1.97
N ASP A 38 9.51 3.23 -1.78
CA ASP A 38 9.41 1.98 -1.05
C ASP A 38 8.97 2.22 0.39
N GLN A 39 9.56 3.21 1.03
CA GLN A 39 9.20 3.53 2.40
C GLN A 39 7.78 4.05 2.49
N LYS A 40 7.37 4.84 1.52
CA LYS A 40 6.01 5.35 1.51
C LYS A 40 5.01 4.21 1.37
N ARG A 41 5.29 3.26 0.48
CA ARG A 41 4.40 2.12 0.31
C ARG A 41 4.28 1.32 1.60
N ARG A 42 5.40 1.11 2.28
CA ARG A 42 5.38 0.38 3.53
C ARG A 42 4.57 1.10 4.60
N LEU A 43 4.67 2.42 4.62
CA LEU A 43 3.89 3.20 5.59
C LEU A 43 2.41 3.15 5.27
N LEU A 44 2.06 3.24 4.00
CA LEU A 44 0.65 3.16 3.62
C LEU A 44 0.06 1.80 3.98
N GLN A 45 0.80 0.76 3.71
CA GLN A 45 0.33 -0.58 4.05
C GLN A 45 0.22 -0.76 5.56
N ALA A 46 1.20 -0.25 6.31
CA ALA A 46 1.15 -0.34 7.76
C ALA A 46 -0.04 0.42 8.32
N MET A 47 -0.36 1.57 7.74
CA MET A 47 -1.52 2.33 8.18
C MET A 47 -2.80 1.53 8.00
N VAL A 48 -2.96 0.90 6.84
CA VAL A 48 -4.15 0.10 6.60
C VAL A 48 -4.24 -1.03 7.62
N GLU A 49 -3.13 -1.70 7.87
CA GLU A 49 -3.13 -2.82 8.80
C GLU A 49 -3.44 -2.39 10.21
N CYS A 50 -2.85 -1.29 10.65
CA CYS A 50 -3.09 -0.81 12.01
C CYS A 50 -4.54 -0.37 12.19
N VAL A 51 -5.09 0.32 11.20
CA VAL A 51 -6.46 0.78 11.30
C VAL A 51 -7.43 -0.41 11.24
N ALA A 52 -7.12 -1.41 10.43
CA ALA A 52 -7.95 -2.60 10.39
C ALA A 52 -7.95 -3.32 11.73
N GLU A 53 -6.83 -3.25 12.42
CA GLU A 53 -6.70 -3.97 13.68
C GLU A 53 -7.32 -3.22 14.84
N LYS A 54 -7.09 -1.95 14.96
CA LYS A 54 -7.51 -1.23 16.14
C LYS A 54 -8.27 0.06 15.87
N GLY A 55 -8.56 0.37 14.61
CA GLY A 55 -9.32 1.57 14.29
C GLY A 55 -8.43 2.79 14.16
N TYR A 56 -8.95 3.80 13.48
CA TYR A 56 -8.16 4.98 13.19
C TYR A 56 -7.81 5.73 14.47
N SER A 57 -8.76 5.91 15.37
CA SER A 57 -8.52 6.70 16.57
C SER A 57 -7.44 6.11 17.44
N ALA A 58 -7.39 4.79 17.52
CA ALA A 58 -6.40 4.13 18.36
C ALA A 58 -5.05 3.96 17.68
N THR A 59 -4.98 4.17 16.37
CA THR A 59 -3.73 4.04 15.65
C THR A 59 -2.92 5.31 15.82
N THR A 60 -1.64 5.16 16.15
CA THR A 60 -0.75 6.31 16.31
C THR A 60 0.33 6.25 15.25
N VAL A 61 1.01 7.39 15.04
CA VAL A 61 2.14 7.42 14.13
C VAL A 61 3.20 6.42 14.61
N SER A 62 3.37 6.30 15.92
CA SER A 62 4.31 5.32 16.45
C SER A 62 3.96 3.90 16.01
N ASP A 63 2.68 3.55 16.03
CA ASP A 63 2.26 2.23 15.58
C ASP A 63 2.62 2.00 14.13
N VAL A 64 2.37 3.01 13.31
CA VAL A 64 2.56 2.87 11.88
C VAL A 64 4.04 2.76 11.53
N ILE A 65 4.87 3.63 12.11
CA ILE A 65 6.29 3.58 11.79
C ILE A 65 6.93 2.32 12.30
N GLU A 66 6.46 1.81 13.43
CA GLU A 66 6.99 0.58 13.96
C GLU A 66 6.62 -0.60 13.06
N ALA A 67 5.38 -0.65 12.63
CA ALA A 67 4.94 -1.72 11.74
C ALA A 67 5.64 -1.66 10.39
N ALA A 68 5.94 -0.47 9.91
CA ALA A 68 6.59 -0.30 8.62
C ALA A 68 8.10 -0.38 8.70
N ASP A 69 8.64 -0.31 9.90
CA ASP A 69 10.07 -0.29 10.12
C ASP A 69 10.70 0.92 9.43
N VAL A 70 10.13 2.07 9.69
CA VAL A 70 10.56 3.33 9.11
C VAL A 70 10.72 4.33 10.26
N SER A 71 11.66 5.25 10.13
CA SER A 71 11.89 6.20 11.20
C SER A 71 10.80 7.28 11.22
N ARG A 72 10.65 7.92 12.37
CA ARG A 72 9.69 8.99 12.50
C ARG A 72 10.07 10.16 11.60
N THR A 73 11.34 10.44 11.48
CA THR A 73 11.80 11.50 10.60
C THR A 73 11.34 11.24 9.17
N THR A 74 11.54 10.01 8.70
CA THR A 74 11.12 9.66 7.36
C THR A 74 9.62 9.78 7.19
N PHE A 75 8.86 9.37 8.22
CA PHE A 75 7.41 9.52 8.15
C PHE A 75 7.03 10.97 7.85
N TYR A 76 7.61 11.91 8.61
CA TYR A 76 7.24 13.31 8.45
C TYR A 76 7.87 13.96 7.24
N GLU A 77 8.81 13.29 6.61
CA GLU A 77 9.27 13.75 5.30
C GLU A 77 8.29 13.36 4.21
N LEU A 78 7.57 12.27 4.40
CA LEU A 78 6.67 11.76 3.37
C LEU A 78 5.21 12.16 3.58
N PHE A 79 4.81 12.37 4.82
CA PHE A 79 3.43 12.72 5.14
C PHE A 79 3.42 13.86 6.14
N GLU A 80 2.38 14.68 6.08
CA GLU A 80 2.29 15.79 6.99
C GLU A 80 1.90 15.35 8.39
N ASP A 81 1.02 14.37 8.48
CA ASP A 81 0.58 13.88 9.77
C ASP A 81 -0.12 12.54 9.59
N LYS A 82 -0.70 12.05 10.67
CA LYS A 82 -1.39 10.77 10.65
C LYS A 82 -2.54 10.77 9.65
N GLU A 83 -3.29 11.85 9.64
CA GLU A 83 -4.44 11.93 8.77
C GLU A 83 -4.02 11.91 7.30
N ASP A 84 -2.96 12.61 6.97
CA ASP A 84 -2.46 12.62 5.61
C ASP A 84 -2.10 11.21 5.15
N CYS A 85 -1.40 10.47 6.00
CA CYS A 85 -1.03 9.10 5.69
C CYS A 85 -2.28 8.24 5.54
N PHE A 86 -3.25 8.42 6.43
CA PHE A 86 -4.47 7.64 6.40
C PHE A 86 -5.24 7.88 5.10
N LEU A 87 -5.38 9.14 4.71
CA LEU A 87 -6.13 9.46 3.51
C LEU A 87 -5.46 8.91 2.27
N GLN A 88 -4.15 8.99 2.19
CA GLN A 88 -3.45 8.43 1.06
C GLN A 88 -3.53 6.91 1.04
N ALA A 89 -3.48 6.29 2.22
CA ALA A 89 -3.57 4.84 2.30
C ALA A 89 -4.93 4.34 1.82
N TYR A 90 -5.98 5.01 2.25
CA TYR A 90 -7.32 4.56 1.86
C TYR A 90 -7.66 4.95 0.45
N ASP A 91 -7.05 5.99 -0.06
CA ASP A 91 -7.20 6.31 -1.47
C ASP A 91 -6.65 5.17 -2.33
N ALA A 92 -5.49 4.66 -1.96
CA ALA A 92 -4.90 3.55 -2.69
C ALA A 92 -5.75 2.28 -2.59
N VAL A 93 -6.29 2.00 -1.40
CA VAL A 93 -7.15 0.85 -1.22
C VAL A 93 -8.44 1.00 -2.02
N PHE A 94 -8.99 2.20 -2.02
CA PHE A 94 -10.22 2.47 -2.72
C PHE A 94 -10.05 2.23 -4.22
N ASP A 95 -8.91 2.64 -4.78
CA ASP A 95 -8.63 2.39 -6.19
C ASP A 95 -8.60 0.91 -6.50
N VAL A 96 -7.99 0.13 -5.64
CA VAL A 96 -7.92 -1.31 -5.84
C VAL A 96 -9.31 -1.93 -5.76
N VAL A 97 -10.11 -1.50 -4.79
CA VAL A 97 -11.45 -2.02 -4.62
C VAL A 97 -12.32 -1.67 -5.82
N LEU A 98 -12.21 -0.43 -6.29
CA LEU A 98 -12.99 -0.02 -7.44
C LEU A 98 -12.62 -0.82 -8.68
N ALA A 99 -11.34 -1.07 -8.87
CA ALA A 99 -10.90 -1.85 -10.00
C ALA A 99 -11.45 -3.28 -9.92
N TYR A 100 -11.46 -3.84 -8.73
CA TYR A 100 -11.95 -5.18 -8.52
C TYR A 100 -13.46 -5.24 -8.80
N VAL A 101 -14.20 -4.28 -8.29
CA VAL A 101 -15.64 -4.25 -8.50
C VAL A 101 -15.98 -4.04 -9.97
N ALA A 102 -15.27 -3.16 -10.63
CA ALA A 102 -15.49 -2.91 -12.04
C ALA A 102 -15.23 -4.16 -12.85
N HIS A 103 -14.17 -4.87 -12.53
CA HIS A 103 -13.86 -6.10 -13.23
C HIS A 103 -14.95 -7.14 -13.01
N ALA A 104 -15.43 -7.26 -11.80
CA ALA A 104 -16.46 -8.21 -11.49
C ALA A 104 -17.74 -7.88 -12.24
N TYR A 105 -18.04 -6.61 -12.36
CA TYR A 105 -19.22 -6.19 -13.07
C TYR A 105 -19.12 -6.51 -14.55
N THR A 106 -17.99 -6.23 -15.16
CA THR A 106 -17.86 -6.48 -16.57
C THR A 106 -17.78 -7.96 -16.88
N SER A 107 -17.26 -8.75 -15.96
CA SER A 107 -17.18 -10.16 -16.16
C SER A 107 -18.50 -10.84 -16.07
N HIS A 108 -19.40 -10.24 -15.33
CA HIS A 108 -20.64 -10.85 -15.09
C HIS A 108 -21.68 -10.28 -15.94
N ASP A 109 -21.57 -10.21 -17.13
CA ASP A 109 -22.57 -9.59 -17.87
C ASP A 109 -23.79 -10.42 -17.83
N GLY A 110 -24.62 -10.34 -18.52
CA GLY A 110 -25.74 -11.11 -18.71
C GLY A 110 -26.58 -11.45 -17.53
N PRO A 111 -26.28 -12.47 -16.91
CA PRO A 111 -27.18 -13.01 -15.99
C PRO A 111 -27.55 -12.17 -14.85
N TRP A 112 -26.80 -11.15 -14.61
CA TRP A 112 -27.06 -10.41 -13.49
C TRP A 112 -28.44 -9.90 -13.37
N PRO A 113 -28.90 -9.22 -14.28
CA PRO A 113 -30.20 -8.66 -14.14
C PRO A 113 -31.27 -9.66 -14.20
N GLU A 114 -31.07 -10.69 -14.89
CA GLU A 114 -32.10 -11.54 -14.96
C GLU A 114 -32.43 -12.24 -13.84
N ARG A 115 -31.58 -12.28 -12.92
CA ARG A 115 -31.86 -12.94 -11.80
C ARG A 115 -32.96 -12.37 -11.18
N VAL A 116 -33.24 -11.21 -11.42
CA VAL A 116 -34.31 -10.65 -10.72
C VAL A 116 -35.65 -11.09 -11.18
#